data_18bca1cbffce0a8c957e6ed3c56c80d9
#
_entry.id   18bca1cbffce0a8c957e6ed3c56c80d9
#
_cell.length_a   1.000
_cell.length_b   1.000
_cell.length_c   1.000
_cell.angle_alpha   90.00
_cell.angle_beta   90.00
_cell.angle_gamma   90.00
#
_symmetry.space_group_name_H-M   'P 1'
#
loop_
_entity.id
_entity.type
_entity.pdbx_description
1 polymer ?
#
loop_
_entity_poly.entity_id
_entity_poly.type
_entity_poly.pdbx_seq_one_letter_code
_entity_poly.pdbx_strand_id
1 'polypeptide(L)'
;QMSYLLQDADGQILEAHSISAGLDYPGIGPEHAFHKDNDTVSYSNVTDEEALDAFVWLSRKEGIIPAFESAHAVAYLKKMEDIKGKLIIVNLSGRGDKDMMQAKEILHFD
;
A
#
# COMPACT_ATOMS: atom_id res chain seq x y z
N GLN A 1 18.85 -11.40 13.09
CA GLN A 1 17.63 -11.32 12.29
C GLN A 1 17.98 -10.89 10.87
N MET A 2 17.35 -11.54 9.89
CA MET A 2 17.50 -11.19 8.48
C MET A 2 16.33 -10.35 8.01
N SER A 3 16.62 -9.32 7.21
CA SER A 3 15.61 -8.40 6.68
C SER A 3 16.07 -7.83 5.34
N TYR A 4 15.16 -7.14 4.67
CA TYR A 4 15.45 -6.41 3.44
C TYR A 4 15.47 -4.91 3.72
N LEU A 5 16.43 -4.23 3.09
CA LEU A 5 16.56 -2.77 3.13
C LEU A 5 16.60 -2.23 1.71
N LEU A 6 16.02 -1.06 1.51
CA LEU A 6 16.15 -0.33 0.26
C LEU A 6 17.54 0.31 0.21
N GLN A 7 18.37 -0.11 -0.76
CA GLN A 7 19.76 0.32 -0.87
C GLN A 7 20.11 0.70 -2.31
N ASP A 8 21.10 1.58 -2.46
CA ASP A 8 21.73 1.83 -3.75
C ASP A 8 22.80 0.76 -4.07
N ALA A 9 23.49 0.92 -5.21
CA ALA A 9 24.51 -0.03 -5.65
C ALA A 9 25.74 -0.07 -4.73
N ASP A 10 25.96 0.96 -3.93
CA ASP A 10 27.08 1.07 -2.99
C ASP A 10 26.71 0.61 -1.58
N GLY A 11 25.48 0.10 -1.39
CA GLY A 11 25.00 -0.39 -0.11
C GLY A 11 24.53 0.70 0.85
N GLN A 12 24.38 1.94 0.36
CA GLN A 12 23.82 3.03 1.15
C GLN A 12 22.31 2.91 1.25
N ILE A 13 21.73 3.18 2.42
CA ILE A 13 20.29 3.15 2.61
C ILE A 13 19.64 4.29 1.82
N LEU A 14 18.69 3.95 0.96
CA LEU A 14 17.88 4.92 0.24
C LEU A 14 16.67 5.32 1.06
N GLU A 15 16.28 6.60 0.93
CA GLU A 15 15.02 7.05 1.50
C GLU A 15 13.85 6.48 0.70
N ALA A 16 12.88 5.92 1.40
CA ALA A 16 11.62 5.54 0.79
C ALA A 16 10.67 6.75 0.78
N HIS A 17 9.90 6.86 -0.28
CA HIS A 17 8.89 7.92 -0.41
C HIS A 17 7.52 7.32 -0.65
N SER A 18 6.56 7.71 0.19
CA SER A 18 5.16 7.34 0.03
C SER A 18 4.26 8.43 0.61
N ILE A 19 3.07 8.58 0.03
CA ILE A 19 2.01 9.40 0.63
C ILE A 19 1.55 8.81 1.96
N SER A 20 1.82 7.54 2.19
CA SER A 20 1.48 6.82 3.41
C SER A 20 2.68 6.82 4.36
N ALA A 21 2.51 7.41 5.54
CA ALA A 21 3.56 7.47 6.55
C ALA A 21 4.05 6.08 6.95
N GLY A 22 3.15 5.09 6.99
CA GLY A 22 3.51 3.71 7.34
C GLY A 22 4.38 3.00 6.30
N LEU A 23 4.45 3.52 5.08
CA LEU A 23 5.22 2.95 3.98
C LEU A 23 6.49 3.74 3.65
N ASP A 24 6.84 4.71 4.48
CA ASP A 24 7.99 5.60 4.28
C ASP A 24 9.28 5.06 4.90
N TYR A 25 9.31 3.79 5.24
CA TYR A 25 10.47 3.14 5.86
C TYR A 25 11.25 2.30 4.84
N PRO A 26 12.59 2.37 4.85
CA PRO A 26 13.42 1.63 3.89
C PRO A 26 13.59 0.14 4.23
N GLY A 27 13.12 -0.31 5.38
CA GLY A 27 13.27 -1.69 5.84
C GLY A 27 11.94 -2.36 6.14
N ILE A 28 11.95 -3.69 6.12
CA ILE A 28 10.78 -4.51 6.44
C ILE A 28 11.06 -5.41 7.64
N GLY A 29 10.00 -5.89 8.29
CA GLY A 29 10.13 -6.84 9.38
C GLY A 29 10.69 -8.19 8.93
N PRO A 30 11.36 -8.92 9.84
CA PRO A 30 12.00 -10.19 9.49
C PRO A 30 11.01 -11.29 9.10
N GLU A 31 9.78 -11.24 9.58
CA GLU A 31 8.74 -12.21 9.19
C GLU A 31 8.38 -12.06 7.69
N HIS A 32 8.21 -10.82 7.22
CA HIS A 32 7.98 -10.58 5.79
C HIS A 32 9.17 -11.01 4.94
N ALA A 33 10.40 -10.73 5.39
CA ALA A 33 11.60 -11.17 4.70
C ALA A 33 11.66 -12.70 4.60
N PHE A 34 11.32 -13.41 5.67
CA PHE A 34 11.24 -14.87 5.71
C PHE A 34 10.22 -15.40 4.69
N HIS A 35 9.02 -14.87 4.68
CA HIS A 35 7.97 -15.31 3.74
C HIS A 35 8.35 -15.05 2.29
N LYS A 36 9.01 -13.93 2.02
CA LYS A 36 9.50 -13.61 0.68
C LYS A 36 10.55 -14.62 0.22
N ASP A 37 11.51 -14.92 1.08
CA ASP A 37 12.59 -15.86 0.75
C ASP A 37 12.09 -17.29 0.53
N ASN A 38 11.03 -17.67 1.21
CA ASN A 38 10.45 -19.01 1.12
C ASN A 38 9.26 -19.12 0.13
N ASP A 39 8.96 -18.06 -0.59
CA ASP A 39 7.86 -18.00 -1.57
C ASP A 39 6.49 -18.41 -0.98
N THR A 40 6.29 -18.20 0.33
CA THR A 40 5.01 -18.51 0.99
C THR A 40 3.99 -17.40 0.84
N VAL A 41 4.43 -16.19 0.50
CA VAL A 41 3.60 -15.01 0.26
C VAL A 41 4.13 -14.30 -0.98
N SER A 42 3.22 -13.88 -1.84
CA SER A 42 3.56 -13.03 -2.98
C SER A 42 3.50 -11.55 -2.58
N TYR A 43 4.52 -10.81 -2.94
CA TYR A 43 4.60 -9.38 -2.65
C TYR A 43 4.51 -8.58 -3.94
N SER A 44 3.82 -7.45 -3.87
CA SER A 44 3.63 -6.57 -5.01
C SER A 44 3.70 -5.12 -4.55
N ASN A 45 3.71 -4.21 -5.50
CA ASN A 45 3.71 -2.79 -5.20
C ASN A 45 2.63 -2.04 -5.98
N VAL A 46 2.27 -0.88 -5.48
CA VAL A 46 1.43 0.09 -6.19
C VAL A 46 2.04 1.47 -6.01
N THR A 47 1.79 2.34 -6.97
CA THR A 47 2.24 3.73 -6.91
C THR A 47 1.34 4.56 -6.01
N ASP A 48 1.83 5.73 -5.58
CA ASP A 48 1.04 6.69 -4.82
C ASP A 48 -0.22 7.12 -5.58
N GLU A 49 -0.10 7.32 -6.89
CA GLU A 49 -1.22 7.69 -7.75
C GLU A 49 -2.29 6.59 -7.78
N GLU A 50 -1.87 5.35 -7.93
CA GLU A 50 -2.79 4.20 -7.89
C GLU A 50 -3.49 4.08 -6.54
N ALA A 51 -2.76 4.30 -5.44
CA ALA A 51 -3.33 4.26 -4.09
C ALA A 51 -4.33 5.38 -3.86
N LEU A 52 -4.05 6.60 -4.33
CA LEU A 52 -4.98 7.73 -4.25
C LEU A 52 -6.25 7.48 -5.07
N ASP A 53 -6.12 6.95 -6.26
CA ASP A 53 -7.26 6.56 -7.09
C ASP A 53 -8.15 5.53 -6.38
N ALA A 54 -7.52 4.53 -5.78
CA ALA A 54 -8.24 3.50 -5.01
C ALA A 54 -8.91 4.05 -3.75
N PHE A 55 -8.28 5.01 -3.09
CA PHE A 55 -8.85 5.72 -1.94
C PHE A 55 -10.17 6.40 -2.33
N VAL A 56 -10.19 7.15 -3.42
CA VAL A 56 -11.39 7.81 -3.93
C VAL A 56 -12.42 6.78 -4.39
N TRP A 57 -11.99 5.77 -5.12
CA TRP A 57 -12.86 4.75 -5.68
C TRP A 57 -13.61 3.98 -4.59
N LEU A 58 -12.92 3.51 -3.55
CA LEU A 58 -13.54 2.80 -2.44
C LEU A 58 -14.51 3.71 -1.68
N SER A 59 -14.12 4.96 -1.44
CA SER A 59 -14.96 5.93 -0.75
C SER A 59 -16.27 6.17 -1.49
N ARG A 60 -16.23 6.27 -2.80
CA ARG A 60 -17.42 6.49 -3.63
C ARG A 60 -18.28 5.25 -3.77
N LYS A 61 -17.67 4.07 -3.91
CA LYS A 61 -18.39 2.82 -4.14
C LYS A 61 -19.00 2.23 -2.88
N GLU A 62 -18.29 2.31 -1.76
CA GLU A 62 -18.66 1.62 -0.53
C GLU A 62 -18.91 2.58 0.65
N GLY A 63 -18.65 3.87 0.50
CA GLY A 63 -18.78 4.82 1.60
C GLY A 63 -17.72 4.62 2.69
N ILE A 64 -16.63 3.93 2.37
CA ILE A 64 -15.54 3.64 3.31
C ILE A 64 -14.35 4.52 2.93
N ILE A 65 -13.83 5.28 3.89
CA ILE A 65 -12.60 6.05 3.72
C ILE A 65 -11.45 5.22 4.29
N PRO A 66 -10.64 4.57 3.43
CA PRO A 66 -9.54 3.74 3.91
C PRO A 66 -8.36 4.59 4.38
N ALA A 67 -7.51 4.04 5.24
CA ALA A 67 -6.18 4.61 5.45
C ALA A 67 -5.39 4.49 4.14
N PHE A 68 -4.41 5.37 3.91
CA PHE A 68 -3.58 5.29 2.69
C PHE A 68 -2.85 3.95 2.60
N GLU A 69 -2.38 3.42 3.72
CA GLU A 69 -1.76 2.09 3.77
C GLU A 69 -2.68 1.02 3.18
N SER A 70 -3.93 0.98 3.64
CA SER A 70 -4.92 0.00 3.18
C SER A 70 -5.41 0.28 1.76
N ALA A 71 -5.37 1.54 1.31
CA ALA A 71 -5.70 1.90 -0.07
C ALA A 71 -4.77 1.21 -1.08
N HIS A 72 -3.52 0.90 -0.69
CA HIS A 72 -2.60 0.15 -1.52
C HIS A 72 -3.13 -1.26 -1.83
N ALA A 73 -3.72 -1.94 -0.85
CA ALA A 73 -4.33 -3.25 -1.07
C ALA A 73 -5.53 -3.18 -2.03
N VAL A 74 -6.36 -2.15 -1.89
CA VAL A 74 -7.50 -1.92 -2.80
C VAL A 74 -7.00 -1.59 -4.22
N ALA A 75 -5.93 -0.80 -4.32
CA ALA A 75 -5.32 -0.48 -5.61
C ALA A 75 -4.80 -1.74 -6.30
N TYR A 76 -4.18 -2.64 -5.56
CA TYR A 76 -3.72 -3.91 -6.12
C TYR A 76 -4.89 -4.77 -6.61
N LEU A 77 -6.00 -4.79 -5.89
CA LEU A 77 -7.23 -5.48 -6.33
C LEU A 77 -7.67 -5.00 -7.73
N LYS A 78 -7.58 -3.71 -8.00
CA LYS A 78 -7.92 -3.13 -9.31
C LYS A 78 -6.95 -3.55 -10.42
N LYS A 79 -5.72 -3.94 -10.06
CA LYS A 79 -4.69 -4.39 -11.02
C LYS A 79 -4.74 -5.89 -11.27
N MET A 80 -5.42 -6.66 -10.42
CA MET A 80 -5.50 -8.11 -10.57
C MET A 80 -6.29 -8.50 -11.81
N GLU A 81 -5.77 -9.52 -12.49
CA GLU A 81 -6.44 -10.16 -13.63
C GLU A 81 -7.04 -11.50 -13.19
N ASP A 82 -7.94 -12.05 -13.99
CA ASP A 82 -8.54 -13.37 -13.77
C ASP A 82 -9.23 -13.56 -12.41
N ILE A 83 -9.84 -12.49 -11.88
CA ILE A 83 -10.50 -12.53 -10.58
C ILE A 83 -11.95 -12.98 -10.64
N LYS A 84 -12.51 -13.13 -11.84
CA LYS A 84 -13.90 -13.54 -12.00
C LYS A 84 -14.14 -14.92 -11.40
N GLY A 85 -15.15 -15.01 -10.54
CA GLY A 85 -15.49 -16.26 -9.86
C GLY A 85 -14.62 -16.59 -8.65
N LYS A 86 -13.65 -15.74 -8.32
CA LYS A 86 -12.80 -15.93 -7.13
C LYS A 86 -13.37 -15.17 -5.93
N LEU A 87 -13.20 -15.74 -4.74
CA LEU A 87 -13.45 -15.06 -3.47
C LEU A 87 -12.15 -14.39 -3.03
N ILE A 88 -12.17 -13.07 -2.87
CA ILE A 88 -11.00 -12.29 -2.48
C ILE A 88 -11.31 -11.57 -1.19
N ILE A 89 -10.43 -11.70 -0.20
CA ILE A 89 -10.51 -10.98 1.06
C ILE A 89 -9.43 -9.91 1.07
N VAL A 90 -9.84 -8.66 1.30
CA VAL A 90 -8.93 -7.52 1.44
C VAL A 90 -8.98 -7.04 2.89
N ASN A 91 -7.82 -7.02 3.54
CA ASN A 91 -7.72 -6.50 4.90
C ASN A 91 -7.63 -4.97 4.86
N LEU A 92 -8.65 -4.30 5.41
CA LEU A 92 -8.69 -2.84 5.54
C LEU A 92 -8.44 -2.47 7.00
N SER A 93 -7.18 -2.43 7.39
CA SER A 93 -6.78 -2.00 8.72
C SER A 93 -6.75 -0.47 8.83
N GLY A 94 -6.95 0.04 10.02
CA GLY A 94 -6.95 1.47 10.28
C GLY A 94 -8.17 2.19 9.71
N ARG A 95 -8.04 3.50 9.59
CA ARG A 95 -9.10 4.35 9.03
C ARG A 95 -8.49 5.58 8.36
N GLY A 96 -9.24 6.17 7.44
CA GLY A 96 -8.73 7.21 6.55
C GLY A 96 -8.87 8.64 7.04
N ASP A 97 -9.58 8.90 8.14
CA ASP A 97 -9.77 10.27 8.63
C ASP A 97 -8.44 10.97 8.95
N LYS A 98 -7.43 10.23 9.39
CA LYS A 98 -6.08 10.78 9.61
C LYS A 98 -5.43 11.30 8.32
N ASP A 99 -5.87 10.80 7.17
CA ASP A 99 -5.28 11.10 5.85
C ASP A 99 -6.11 12.11 5.05
N MET A 100 -7.27 12.54 5.56
CA MET A 100 -8.21 13.40 4.82
C MET A 100 -7.62 14.74 4.44
N MET A 101 -6.86 15.37 5.33
CA MET A 101 -6.24 16.67 5.05
C MET A 101 -5.23 16.55 3.90
N GLN A 102 -4.40 15.52 3.94
CA GLN A 102 -3.42 15.26 2.89
C GLN A 102 -4.11 14.90 1.56
N ALA A 103 -5.15 14.07 1.61
CA ALA A 103 -5.92 13.71 0.43
C ALA A 103 -6.58 14.94 -0.20
N LYS A 104 -7.13 15.83 0.62
CA LYS A 104 -7.72 17.08 0.16
C LYS A 104 -6.71 17.94 -0.57
N GLU A 105 -5.51 18.09 -0.04
CA GLU A 105 -4.45 18.88 -0.66
C GLU A 105 -4.02 18.28 -2.01
N ILE A 106 -3.83 16.98 -2.08
CA ILE A 106 -3.36 16.30 -3.29
C ILE A 106 -4.45 16.29 -4.37
N LEU A 107 -5.69 15.99 -3.99
CA LEU A 107 -6.81 15.83 -4.93
C LEU A 107 -7.55 17.14 -5.23
N HIS A 108 -7.21 18.23 -4.55
CA HIS A 108 -7.80 19.57 -4.77
C HIS A 108 -9.33 19.60 -4.63
N PHE A 109 -9.88 18.91 -3.65
CA PHE A 109 -11.31 19.02 -3.32
C PHE A 109 -11.53 19.78 -2.00
N ASP A 110 -12.70 20.36 -1.85
CA ASP A 110 -13.07 21.13 -0.65
C ASP A 110 -13.62 20.24 0.48
#